data_4133487edde8e74d62608c09a579159d
#
_entry.id   4133487edde8e74d62608c09a579159d
#
_cell.length_a   1.000
_cell.length_b   1.000
_cell.length_c   1.000
_cell.angle_alpha   90.00
_cell.angle_beta   90.00
_cell.angle_gamma   90.00
#
_symmetry.space_group_name_H-M   'P 1'
#
loop_
_entity.id
_entity.type
_entity.pdbx_description
1 polymer ?
#
loop_
_entity_poly.entity_id
_entity_poly.type
_entity_poly.pdbx_seq_one_letter_code
_entity_poly.pdbx_strand_id
1 'polypeptide(L)'
;VETEANTTVAMAWDTLEFDFSQEVMGTAPLNVANTYDKASIFFNFGTTGAMAGEKTYYWDDVEFAMGGGGPMKDQPDLPVTFEDTATVNYGLTDFGGNVSQIVVDPTDPGNLVAQSIKTDMAEVFAGTTIGGTIGFANPVPFTMDDTKMRVRVWSPDAGIPVRLKVEDATDPTISVETEANTTVAMAWDTLE
;
A
#
# COMPACT_ATOMS: atom_id res chain seq x y z
N VAL A 1 25.45 -0.31 -6.14
CA VAL A 1 24.85 1.03 -6.09
C VAL A 1 25.02 1.63 -4.70
N GLU A 2 25.34 2.91 -4.63
CA GLU A 2 25.48 3.66 -3.39
C GLU A 2 24.67 4.96 -3.50
N THR A 3 24.06 5.40 -2.42
CA THR A 3 23.37 6.69 -2.31
C THR A 3 23.76 7.34 -1.00
N GLU A 4 23.54 8.64 -0.88
CA GLU A 4 23.94 9.46 0.28
C GLU A 4 22.80 10.35 0.75
N ALA A 5 22.65 10.47 2.07
CA ALA A 5 21.74 11.42 2.70
C ALA A 5 22.46 12.13 3.83
N ASN A 6 22.16 13.42 4.06
CA ASN A 6 22.77 14.22 5.10
C ASN A 6 21.86 14.29 6.32
N THR A 7 22.45 14.18 7.52
CA THR A 7 21.72 14.43 8.78
C THR A 7 21.27 15.90 8.85
N THR A 8 20.04 16.11 9.28
CA THR A 8 19.43 17.45 9.38
C THR A 8 19.43 17.99 10.80
N VAL A 9 19.60 17.13 11.81
CA VAL A 9 19.61 17.48 13.23
C VAL A 9 20.84 16.91 13.92
N ALA A 10 21.24 17.54 15.03
CA ALA A 10 22.34 17.08 15.89
C ALA A 10 21.78 16.65 17.25
N MET A 11 22.38 15.60 17.85
CA MET A 11 22.03 15.07 19.17
C MET A 11 20.56 14.62 19.30
N ALA A 12 19.95 14.23 18.18
CA ALA A 12 18.59 13.72 18.13
C ALA A 12 18.48 12.64 17.05
N TRP A 13 17.43 11.83 17.12
CA TRP A 13 17.10 10.90 16.06
C TRP A 13 16.64 11.67 14.82
N ASP A 14 17.09 11.19 13.65
CA ASP A 14 16.74 11.69 12.33
C ASP A 14 16.37 10.53 11.44
N THR A 15 15.38 10.69 10.59
CA THR A 15 15.02 9.67 9.59
C THR A 15 15.58 10.10 8.24
N LEU A 16 16.49 9.29 7.71
CA LEU A 16 17.14 9.56 6.44
C LEU A 16 16.56 8.65 5.37
N GLU A 17 16.14 9.22 4.26
CA GLU A 17 15.71 8.47 3.08
C GLU A 17 16.87 8.36 2.09
N PHE A 18 17.11 7.16 1.59
CA PHE A 18 18.16 6.83 0.64
C PHE A 18 17.55 6.39 -0.69
N ASP A 19 17.50 7.30 -1.67
CA ASP A 19 16.96 7.03 -3.01
C ASP A 19 18.02 6.41 -3.92
N PHE A 20 17.95 5.12 -4.13
CA PHE A 20 18.89 4.38 -5.00
C PHE A 20 18.67 4.63 -6.49
N SER A 21 17.67 5.40 -6.90
CA SER A 21 17.58 5.95 -8.26
C SER A 21 18.46 7.18 -8.47
N GLN A 22 19.03 7.71 -7.38
CA GLN A 22 19.93 8.87 -7.32
C GLN A 22 21.30 8.41 -6.78
N GLU A 23 21.95 7.51 -7.50
CA GLU A 23 23.24 6.97 -7.06
C GLU A 23 24.33 8.04 -6.96
N VAL A 24 25.24 7.87 -6.03
CA VAL A 24 26.44 8.72 -5.88
C VAL A 24 27.31 8.56 -7.13
N MET A 25 27.78 9.69 -7.65
CA MET A 25 28.63 9.73 -8.85
C MET A 25 29.86 8.85 -8.69
N GLY A 26 30.07 7.95 -9.65
CA GLY A 26 31.19 6.99 -9.68
C GLY A 26 30.82 5.60 -9.13
N THR A 27 29.61 5.40 -8.62
CA THR A 27 29.09 4.07 -8.30
C THR A 27 28.23 3.52 -9.43
N ALA A 28 27.98 2.20 -9.41
CA ALA A 28 27.14 1.57 -10.41
C ALA A 28 25.65 1.96 -10.17
N PRO A 29 24.85 2.21 -11.23
CA PRO A 29 23.44 2.48 -11.09
C PRO A 29 22.67 1.27 -10.55
N LEU A 30 21.50 1.53 -9.95
CA LEU A 30 20.57 0.47 -9.55
C LEU A 30 20.18 -0.37 -10.78
N ASN A 31 20.33 -1.68 -10.66
CA ASN A 31 19.82 -2.62 -11.65
C ASN A 31 18.84 -3.58 -10.98
N VAL A 32 17.55 -3.37 -11.18
CA VAL A 32 16.47 -4.17 -10.57
C VAL A 32 16.45 -5.65 -11.02
N ALA A 33 17.22 -6.03 -12.02
CA ALA A 33 17.41 -7.42 -12.40
C ALA A 33 18.41 -8.18 -11.50
N ASN A 34 19.15 -7.45 -10.65
CA ASN A 34 20.08 -8.05 -9.69
C ASN A 34 19.37 -8.28 -8.36
N THR A 35 19.85 -9.30 -7.63
CA THR A 35 19.46 -9.51 -6.23
C THR A 35 20.40 -8.74 -5.31
N TYR A 36 19.85 -7.93 -4.41
CA TYR A 36 20.56 -7.21 -3.38
C TYR A 36 20.11 -7.75 -2.02
N ASP A 37 20.98 -8.42 -1.30
CA ASP A 37 20.71 -9.11 -0.04
C ASP A 37 21.57 -8.62 1.14
N LYS A 38 22.30 -7.52 0.94
CA LYS A 38 23.16 -6.88 1.94
C LYS A 38 23.11 -5.38 1.83
N ALA A 39 23.20 -4.71 2.95
CA ALA A 39 23.39 -3.26 3.05
C ALA A 39 24.60 -2.94 3.91
N SER A 40 25.28 -1.85 3.60
CA SER A 40 26.37 -1.29 4.40
C SER A 40 26.09 0.18 4.63
N ILE A 41 26.36 0.67 5.83
CA ILE A 41 26.21 2.08 6.17
C ILE A 41 27.58 2.68 6.50
N PHE A 42 27.82 3.89 6.03
CA PHE A 42 29.05 4.64 6.25
C PHE A 42 28.71 6.01 6.84
N PHE A 43 29.31 6.34 7.98
CA PHE A 43 29.12 7.64 8.61
C PHE A 43 30.25 8.59 8.26
N ASN A 44 29.92 9.85 7.95
CA ASN A 44 30.87 10.90 7.59
C ASN A 44 31.82 10.48 6.47
N PHE A 45 31.25 9.88 5.41
CA PHE A 45 31.98 9.33 4.27
C PHE A 45 32.90 10.39 3.64
N GLY A 46 34.09 9.99 3.23
CA GLY A 46 35.08 10.89 2.64
C GLY A 46 35.93 11.68 3.65
N THR A 47 35.59 11.63 4.95
CA THR A 47 36.38 12.29 6.01
C THR A 47 37.05 11.27 6.90
N THR A 48 38.38 11.37 7.06
CA THR A 48 39.12 10.43 7.92
C THR A 48 38.86 10.72 9.41
N GLY A 49 38.95 9.68 10.25
CA GLY A 49 38.85 9.83 11.69
C GLY A 49 39.87 10.80 12.26
N ALA A 50 41.06 10.92 11.66
CA ALA A 50 42.07 11.89 12.05
C ALA A 50 41.64 13.36 11.81
N MET A 51 40.78 13.59 10.80
CA MET A 51 40.26 14.92 10.49
C MET A 51 38.98 15.22 11.28
N ALA A 52 38.08 14.25 11.41
CA ALA A 52 36.80 14.42 12.08
C ALA A 52 36.90 14.35 13.62
N GLY A 53 37.97 13.73 14.15
CA GLY A 53 38.03 13.23 15.51
C GLY A 53 37.20 11.96 15.71
N GLU A 54 37.36 11.31 16.86
CA GLU A 54 36.51 10.16 17.22
C GLU A 54 35.06 10.61 17.39
N LYS A 55 34.14 9.94 16.71
CA LYS A 55 32.70 10.19 16.75
C LYS A 55 31.94 8.86 16.91
N THR A 56 30.92 8.88 17.75
CA THR A 56 30.00 7.74 17.93
C THR A 56 28.68 8.07 17.27
N TYR A 57 28.21 7.17 16.44
CA TYR A 57 26.90 7.24 15.78
C TYR A 57 26.05 6.07 16.23
N TYR A 58 24.75 6.28 16.33
CA TYR A 58 23.75 5.27 16.62
C TYR A 58 22.80 5.21 15.44
N TRP A 59 22.36 4.03 15.10
CA TRP A 59 21.43 3.81 13.99
C TRP A 59 20.56 2.58 14.27
N ASP A 60 19.33 2.60 13.75
CA ASP A 60 18.33 1.55 13.90
C ASP A 60 17.34 1.61 12.75
N ASP A 61 16.33 0.74 12.74
CA ASP A 61 15.18 0.76 11.85
C ASP A 61 15.55 0.87 10.35
N VAL A 62 16.50 0.03 9.89
CA VAL A 62 16.84 -0.03 8.46
C VAL A 62 15.74 -0.77 7.73
N GLU A 63 14.97 -0.04 6.93
CA GLU A 63 13.80 -0.56 6.24
C GLU A 63 13.76 -0.19 4.77
N PHE A 64 12.96 -0.90 3.98
CA PHE A 64 12.70 -0.56 2.59
C PHE A 64 11.54 0.45 2.52
N ALA A 65 11.85 1.70 2.15
CA ALA A 65 10.83 2.73 2.00
C ALA A 65 10.00 2.50 0.73
N MET A 66 8.79 2.00 0.89
CA MET A 66 7.81 1.92 -0.20
C MET A 66 7.07 3.27 -0.30
N GLY A 67 7.65 4.19 -1.06
CA GLY A 67 7.01 5.43 -1.53
C GLY A 67 6.23 6.25 -0.51
N GLY A 68 6.86 6.61 0.64
CA GLY A 68 6.19 7.44 1.65
C GLY A 68 6.68 7.31 3.08
N GLY A 69 7.99 7.16 3.33
CA GLY A 69 8.68 7.50 4.59
C GLY A 69 8.03 7.05 5.91
N GLY A 70 7.62 5.78 6.04
CA GLY A 70 7.15 5.18 7.29
C GLY A 70 7.54 3.71 7.36
N PRO A 71 7.43 3.04 8.53
CA PRO A 71 7.70 1.61 8.65
C PRO A 71 6.95 0.82 7.57
N MET A 72 7.60 -0.21 7.02
CA MET A 72 6.95 -1.08 6.03
C MET A 72 5.66 -1.62 6.64
N LYS A 73 4.54 -1.29 6.01
CA LYS A 73 3.25 -1.83 6.40
C LYS A 73 3.05 -3.19 5.74
N ASP A 74 2.41 -4.07 6.46
CA ASP A 74 2.03 -5.38 5.98
C ASP A 74 1.09 -5.28 4.77
N GLN A 75 1.12 -6.30 3.89
CA GLN A 75 0.09 -6.45 2.87
C GLN A 75 -1.27 -6.68 3.53
N PRO A 76 -2.37 -6.19 2.94
CA PRO A 76 -3.69 -6.53 3.42
C PRO A 76 -3.95 -8.03 3.23
N ASP A 77 -4.80 -8.58 4.07
CA ASP A 77 -5.26 -9.96 3.96
C ASP A 77 -6.77 -10.02 4.21
N LEU A 78 -7.39 -11.13 3.84
CA LEU A 78 -8.80 -11.35 4.10
C LEU A 78 -9.02 -11.84 5.56
N PRO A 79 -10.00 -11.28 6.26
CA PRO A 79 -10.93 -10.23 5.85
C PRO A 79 -10.32 -8.83 5.87
N VAL A 80 -10.58 -8.03 4.83
CA VAL A 80 -10.18 -6.61 4.78
C VAL A 80 -11.17 -5.79 5.60
N THR A 81 -10.71 -5.19 6.70
CA THR A 81 -11.54 -4.42 7.63
C THR A 81 -11.24 -2.93 7.65
N PHE A 82 -10.10 -2.51 7.10
CA PHE A 82 -9.56 -1.13 7.12
C PHE A 82 -9.19 -0.58 8.50
N GLU A 83 -9.25 -1.39 9.58
CA GLU A 83 -8.97 -0.93 10.94
C GLU A 83 -7.48 -0.71 11.23
N ASP A 84 -6.61 -1.45 10.56
CA ASP A 84 -5.18 -1.52 10.87
C ASP A 84 -4.32 -0.58 10.00
N THR A 85 -4.81 0.64 9.73
CA THR A 85 -4.12 1.61 8.85
C THR A 85 -2.73 2.03 9.35
N ALA A 86 -2.42 1.78 10.61
CA ALA A 86 -1.09 2.04 11.16
C ALA A 86 -0.05 1.00 10.70
N THR A 87 -0.46 -0.26 10.54
CA THR A 87 0.41 -1.41 10.27
C THR A 87 0.15 -2.08 8.93
N VAL A 88 -1.00 -1.85 8.29
CA VAL A 88 -1.38 -2.43 7.00
C VAL A 88 -1.47 -1.35 5.93
N ASN A 89 -0.83 -1.61 4.79
CA ASN A 89 -1.00 -0.82 3.58
C ASN A 89 -2.07 -1.48 2.70
N TYR A 90 -3.29 -0.98 2.75
CA TYR A 90 -4.40 -1.52 1.95
C TYR A 90 -4.24 -1.29 0.44
N GLY A 91 -3.33 -0.42 0.03
CA GLY A 91 -2.96 -0.24 -1.37
C GLY A 91 -4.13 0.12 -2.28
N LEU A 92 -5.03 1.03 -1.81
CA LEU A 92 -6.17 1.48 -2.63
C LEU A 92 -5.66 2.17 -3.88
N THR A 93 -6.00 1.62 -5.05
CA THR A 93 -5.59 2.15 -6.36
C THR A 93 -6.83 2.34 -7.22
N ASP A 94 -7.14 3.59 -7.50
CA ASP A 94 -8.31 3.98 -8.27
C ASP A 94 -8.07 3.91 -9.77
N PHE A 95 -9.12 3.60 -10.51
CA PHE A 95 -9.11 3.60 -11.97
C PHE A 95 -10.43 4.13 -12.54
N GLY A 96 -10.39 4.57 -13.80
CA GLY A 96 -11.57 5.03 -14.54
C GLY A 96 -12.24 6.29 -13.97
N GLY A 97 -11.53 7.11 -13.19
CA GLY A 97 -12.11 8.33 -12.60
C GLY A 97 -12.87 8.10 -11.30
N ASN A 98 -12.67 6.95 -10.64
CA ASN A 98 -13.07 6.75 -9.25
C ASN A 98 -12.09 7.48 -8.32
N VAL A 99 -12.53 7.81 -7.10
CA VAL A 99 -11.68 8.33 -6.01
C VAL A 99 -12.03 7.60 -4.73
N SER A 100 -11.05 6.98 -4.09
CA SER A 100 -11.25 6.27 -2.84
C SER A 100 -10.32 6.73 -1.73
N GLN A 101 -10.77 6.56 -0.50
CA GLN A 101 -10.02 6.83 0.72
C GLN A 101 -10.58 6.02 1.89
N ILE A 102 -9.77 5.83 2.93
CA ILE A 102 -10.24 5.25 4.18
C ILE A 102 -10.76 6.37 5.07
N VAL A 103 -11.98 6.23 5.55
CA VAL A 103 -12.68 7.22 6.37
C VAL A 103 -13.36 6.53 7.55
N VAL A 104 -13.81 7.32 8.52
CA VAL A 104 -14.71 6.85 9.59
C VAL A 104 -16.08 6.50 8.97
N ASP A 105 -16.63 5.35 9.38
CA ASP A 105 -17.98 4.94 8.98
C ASP A 105 -19.01 6.00 9.38
N PRO A 106 -19.82 6.49 8.44
CA PRO A 106 -20.83 7.52 8.74
C PRO A 106 -21.92 7.07 9.72
N THR A 107 -22.04 5.76 9.97
CA THR A 107 -23.03 5.17 10.87
C THR A 107 -22.46 4.65 12.18
N ASP A 108 -21.13 4.46 12.25
CA ASP A 108 -20.42 3.99 13.44
C ASP A 108 -19.05 4.68 13.57
N PRO A 109 -18.88 5.63 14.50
CA PRO A 109 -17.64 6.38 14.66
C PRO A 109 -16.45 5.53 15.17
N GLY A 110 -16.70 4.30 15.62
CA GLY A 110 -15.67 3.35 16.05
C GLY A 110 -15.14 2.45 14.93
N ASN A 111 -15.64 2.59 13.69
CA ASN A 111 -15.31 1.74 12.56
C ASN A 111 -14.69 2.56 11.42
N LEU A 112 -13.69 1.99 10.73
CA LEU A 112 -13.12 2.55 9.50
C LEU A 112 -13.65 1.81 8.28
N VAL A 113 -13.85 2.54 7.18
CA VAL A 113 -14.37 1.99 5.93
C VAL A 113 -13.67 2.60 4.74
N ALA A 114 -13.63 1.89 3.62
CA ALA A 114 -13.27 2.52 2.35
C ALA A 114 -14.48 3.28 1.80
N GLN A 115 -14.30 4.57 1.57
CA GLN A 115 -15.22 5.38 0.80
C GLN A 115 -14.80 5.35 -0.66
N SER A 116 -15.74 5.13 -1.57
CA SER A 116 -15.53 5.17 -3.02
C SER A 116 -16.47 6.21 -3.63
N ILE A 117 -15.89 7.17 -4.35
CA ILE A 117 -16.63 8.22 -5.04
C ILE A 117 -16.48 7.99 -6.55
N LYS A 118 -17.55 7.51 -7.17
CA LYS A 118 -17.65 7.47 -8.62
C LYS A 118 -18.00 8.87 -9.11
N THR A 119 -16.99 9.61 -9.60
CA THR A 119 -17.17 11.02 -10.00
C THR A 119 -18.11 11.16 -11.19
N ASP A 120 -18.56 12.38 -11.47
CA ASP A 120 -19.40 12.69 -12.64
C ASP A 120 -18.69 12.45 -13.99
N MET A 121 -17.36 12.40 -13.97
CA MET A 121 -16.52 12.10 -15.15
C MET A 121 -16.05 10.63 -15.18
N ALA A 122 -16.52 9.80 -14.23
CA ALA A 122 -16.05 8.42 -14.15
C ALA A 122 -16.58 7.55 -15.29
N GLU A 123 -15.70 6.67 -15.75
CA GLU A 123 -16.04 5.64 -16.75
C GLU A 123 -17.01 4.59 -16.18
N VAL A 124 -17.67 3.85 -17.04
CA VAL A 124 -18.62 2.80 -16.65
C VAL A 124 -17.96 1.71 -15.79
N PHE A 125 -16.67 1.46 -16.02
CA PHE A 125 -15.86 0.46 -15.31
C PHE A 125 -15.07 1.02 -14.14
N ALA A 126 -15.28 2.28 -13.76
CA ALA A 126 -14.55 2.93 -12.68
C ALA A 126 -14.67 2.18 -11.36
N GLY A 127 -13.57 2.04 -10.64
CA GLY A 127 -13.49 1.29 -9.40
C GLY A 127 -12.17 1.47 -8.66
N THR A 128 -11.94 0.62 -7.67
CA THR A 128 -10.76 0.63 -6.81
C THR A 128 -10.23 -0.78 -6.64
N THR A 129 -8.92 -0.95 -6.81
CA THR A 129 -8.20 -2.19 -6.46
C THR A 129 -7.69 -2.08 -5.03
N ILE A 130 -7.75 -3.18 -4.27
CA ILE A 130 -7.16 -3.35 -2.95
C ILE A 130 -5.90 -4.21 -3.08
N GLY A 131 -4.85 -3.92 -2.30
CA GLY A 131 -3.59 -4.66 -2.34
C GLY A 131 -2.54 -4.05 -3.28
N GLY A 132 -2.85 -2.96 -3.95
CA GLY A 132 -1.91 -2.26 -4.84
C GLY A 132 -1.34 -3.16 -5.94
N THR A 133 -0.02 -3.10 -6.13
CA THR A 133 0.68 -3.89 -7.15
C THR A 133 1.15 -5.27 -6.68
N ILE A 134 1.07 -5.57 -5.40
CA ILE A 134 1.60 -6.81 -4.80
C ILE A 134 0.50 -7.77 -4.33
N GLY A 135 -0.75 -7.32 -4.28
CA GLY A 135 -1.91 -8.12 -3.90
C GLY A 135 -2.07 -8.33 -2.38
N PHE A 136 -2.80 -9.35 -2.01
CA PHE A 136 -2.98 -9.79 -0.63
C PHE A 136 -1.78 -10.61 -0.15
N ALA A 137 -1.57 -10.64 1.18
CA ALA A 137 -0.51 -11.43 1.81
C ALA A 137 -0.69 -12.94 1.55
N ASN A 138 -1.93 -13.40 1.48
CA ASN A 138 -2.29 -14.77 1.13
C ASN A 138 -3.26 -14.80 -0.07
N PRO A 139 -3.19 -15.83 -0.91
CA PRO A 139 -4.18 -16.02 -1.98
C PRO A 139 -5.59 -16.16 -1.42
N VAL A 140 -6.59 -15.69 -2.17
CA VAL A 140 -8.00 -15.94 -1.84
C VAL A 140 -8.25 -17.45 -1.81
N PRO A 141 -8.76 -18.02 -0.70
CA PRO A 141 -8.76 -19.48 -0.49
C PRO A 141 -9.93 -20.19 -1.19
N PHE A 142 -10.11 -19.95 -2.47
CA PHE A 142 -11.17 -20.62 -3.25
C PHE A 142 -10.94 -22.12 -3.34
N THR A 143 -12.03 -22.87 -3.23
CA THR A 143 -12.09 -24.29 -3.50
C THR A 143 -13.26 -24.59 -4.47
N MET A 144 -13.44 -25.83 -4.89
CA MET A 144 -14.58 -26.23 -5.71
C MET A 144 -15.93 -26.05 -4.98
N ASP A 145 -15.91 -26.11 -3.66
CA ASP A 145 -17.11 -26.02 -2.80
C ASP A 145 -17.27 -24.61 -2.20
N ASP A 146 -16.16 -23.84 -2.05
CA ASP A 146 -16.13 -22.51 -1.46
C ASP A 146 -15.71 -21.48 -2.52
N THR A 147 -16.66 -20.93 -3.24
CA THR A 147 -16.44 -20.03 -4.39
C THR A 147 -16.95 -18.61 -4.15
N LYS A 148 -17.42 -18.32 -2.93
CA LYS A 148 -18.10 -17.06 -2.63
C LYS A 148 -17.27 -16.12 -1.79
N MET A 149 -17.38 -14.84 -2.08
CA MET A 149 -16.90 -13.75 -1.25
C MET A 149 -18.08 -12.87 -0.83
N ARG A 150 -17.91 -12.15 0.28
CA ARG A 150 -18.90 -11.19 0.78
C ARG A 150 -18.28 -9.83 0.93
N VAL A 151 -19.06 -8.80 0.63
CA VAL A 151 -18.73 -7.41 0.89
C VAL A 151 -19.91 -6.68 1.52
N ARG A 152 -19.64 -5.86 2.56
CA ARG A 152 -20.63 -4.93 3.09
C ARG A 152 -20.58 -3.64 2.29
N VAL A 153 -21.70 -3.17 1.83
CA VAL A 153 -21.81 -1.97 1.01
C VAL A 153 -22.88 -1.04 1.61
N TRP A 154 -22.54 0.23 1.74
CA TRP A 154 -23.51 1.28 1.98
C TRP A 154 -23.71 2.07 0.70
N SER A 155 -24.91 2.08 0.15
CA SER A 155 -25.25 2.76 -1.10
C SER A 155 -26.35 3.80 -0.88
N PRO A 156 -26.28 4.97 -1.54
CA PRO A 156 -27.38 5.93 -1.55
C PRO A 156 -28.65 5.39 -2.23
N ASP A 157 -28.51 4.39 -3.12
CA ASP A 157 -29.59 3.83 -3.91
C ASP A 157 -29.64 2.30 -3.78
N ALA A 158 -30.86 1.72 -3.83
CA ALA A 158 -31.07 0.30 -4.00
C ALA A 158 -31.05 -0.09 -5.49
N GLY A 159 -30.76 -1.37 -5.77
CA GLY A 159 -30.72 -1.91 -7.14
C GLY A 159 -29.47 -1.51 -7.93
N ILE A 160 -28.44 -1.03 -7.26
CA ILE A 160 -27.16 -0.66 -7.89
C ILE A 160 -26.31 -1.91 -8.05
N PRO A 161 -25.82 -2.22 -9.27
CA PRO A 161 -24.88 -3.32 -9.48
C PRO A 161 -23.53 -3.01 -8.85
N VAL A 162 -23.05 -3.92 -8.00
CA VAL A 162 -21.71 -3.92 -7.41
C VAL A 162 -20.96 -5.13 -7.97
N ARG A 163 -19.84 -4.87 -8.63
CA ARG A 163 -19.00 -5.90 -9.21
C ARG A 163 -17.76 -6.10 -8.37
N LEU A 164 -17.48 -7.36 -8.04
CA LEU A 164 -16.25 -7.78 -7.39
C LEU A 164 -15.40 -8.55 -8.41
N LYS A 165 -14.14 -8.16 -8.53
CA LYS A 165 -13.12 -8.81 -9.35
C LYS A 165 -12.01 -9.33 -8.45
N VAL A 166 -11.56 -10.54 -8.72
CA VAL A 166 -10.29 -11.06 -8.18
C VAL A 166 -9.34 -11.33 -9.34
N GLU A 167 -8.06 -11.10 -9.11
CA GLU A 167 -7.03 -11.26 -10.14
C GLU A 167 -5.69 -11.69 -9.52
N ASP A 168 -4.84 -12.27 -10.34
CA ASP A 168 -3.45 -12.53 -9.99
C ASP A 168 -2.66 -11.21 -10.08
N ALA A 169 -2.05 -10.77 -8.97
CA ALA A 169 -1.29 -9.52 -8.93
C ALA A 169 -0.08 -9.53 -9.88
N THR A 170 0.43 -10.71 -10.24
CA THR A 170 1.58 -10.88 -11.15
C THR A 170 1.17 -11.07 -12.61
N ASP A 171 -0.09 -11.47 -12.86
CA ASP A 171 -0.65 -11.67 -14.21
C ASP A 171 -2.13 -11.25 -14.25
N PRO A 172 -2.44 -9.99 -14.54
CA PRO A 172 -3.82 -9.48 -14.54
C PRO A 172 -4.71 -10.10 -15.63
N THR A 173 -4.18 -10.93 -16.54
CA THR A 173 -4.99 -11.70 -17.47
C THR A 173 -5.69 -12.88 -16.80
N ILE A 174 -5.22 -13.29 -15.62
CA ILE A 174 -5.84 -14.29 -14.77
C ILE A 174 -6.78 -13.57 -13.81
N SER A 175 -8.06 -13.51 -14.17
CA SER A 175 -9.05 -12.81 -13.35
C SER A 175 -10.45 -13.39 -13.54
N VAL A 176 -11.31 -13.17 -12.55
CA VAL A 176 -12.74 -13.49 -12.59
C VAL A 176 -13.55 -12.40 -11.91
N GLU A 177 -14.71 -12.09 -12.46
CA GLU A 177 -15.64 -11.08 -11.96
C GLU A 177 -17.00 -11.69 -11.66
N THR A 178 -17.65 -11.18 -10.61
CA THR A 178 -19.06 -11.48 -10.31
C THR A 178 -19.77 -10.19 -9.87
N GLU A 179 -21.09 -10.20 -9.92
CA GLU A 179 -21.89 -9.01 -9.65
C GLU A 179 -23.10 -9.35 -8.79
N ALA A 180 -23.39 -8.48 -7.83
CA ALA A 180 -24.61 -8.51 -7.03
C ALA A 180 -25.19 -7.09 -6.92
N ASN A 181 -26.52 -6.98 -6.76
CA ASN A 181 -27.16 -5.69 -6.64
C ASN A 181 -27.44 -5.35 -5.18
N THR A 182 -27.30 -4.07 -4.82
CA THR A 182 -27.75 -3.58 -3.52
C THR A 182 -29.26 -3.76 -3.38
N THR A 183 -29.69 -4.18 -2.20
CA THR A 183 -31.13 -4.43 -1.93
C THR A 183 -31.79 -3.30 -1.16
N VAL A 184 -30.98 -2.49 -0.47
CA VAL A 184 -31.43 -1.36 0.35
C VAL A 184 -30.70 -0.07 -0.02
N ALA A 185 -31.34 1.07 0.24
CA ALA A 185 -30.75 2.39 0.08
C ALA A 185 -30.47 3.02 1.46
N MET A 186 -29.42 3.85 1.57
CA MET A 186 -29.05 4.60 2.77
C MET A 186 -28.84 3.69 4.00
N ALA A 187 -28.41 2.46 3.80
CA ALA A 187 -28.16 1.47 4.84
C ALA A 187 -27.06 0.50 4.40
N TRP A 188 -26.44 -0.17 5.36
CA TRP A 188 -25.50 -1.25 5.09
C TRP A 188 -26.22 -2.50 4.57
N ASP A 189 -25.69 -3.06 3.50
CA ASP A 189 -26.10 -4.31 2.88
C ASP A 189 -24.94 -5.29 2.83
N THR A 190 -25.23 -6.58 2.83
CA THR A 190 -24.20 -7.62 2.65
C THR A 190 -24.45 -8.36 1.35
N LEU A 191 -23.57 -8.17 0.40
CA LEU A 191 -23.62 -8.77 -0.91
C LEU A 191 -22.74 -10.03 -0.96
N GLU A 192 -23.24 -11.10 -1.62
CA GLU A 192 -22.55 -12.38 -1.79
C GLU A 192 -22.54 -12.81 -3.24
#